data_2f594b2267e53ea3d1c5d2cfbf7d690b
#
_entry.id   2f594b2267e53ea3d1c5d2cfbf7d690b
#
_cell.length_a   1.000
_cell.length_b   1.000
_cell.length_c   1.000
_cell.angle_alpha   90.00
_cell.angle_beta   90.00
_cell.angle_gamma   90.00
#
_symmetry.space_group_name_H-M   'P 1'
#
loop_
_entity.id
_entity.type
_entity.pdbx_description
1 polymer ?
#
loop_
_entity_poly.entity_id
_entity_poly.type
_entity_poly.pdbx_seq_one_letter_code
_entity_poly.pdbx_strand_id
1 'polypeptide(L)'
;AADGTPRVRTLVFRGWGAASHLDLLTDGRSAKLAELQANPAVELAWLLPKARAQFRLRGQAQILPAAPASAEHHHHWQALTPGGRALWGWPEPGAPFRGEEAFPAELPPETQVPPNFVLLRIALHQVELLDLSAHPHRRRRWCAGDGDGDGWSETELNP
;
A
#
# COMPACT_ATOMS: atom_id res chain seq x y z
N ALA A 1 10.18 -6.42 -10.31
CA ALA A 1 11.60 -6.24 -9.95
C ALA A 1 12.45 -5.98 -11.21
N ALA A 2 13.68 -5.49 -11.06
CA ALA A 2 14.57 -5.18 -12.18
C ALA A 2 14.90 -6.41 -13.06
N ASP A 3 14.80 -7.61 -12.49
CA ASP A 3 14.98 -8.90 -13.18
C ASP A 3 13.72 -9.39 -13.92
N GLY A 4 12.69 -8.57 -14.03
CA GLY A 4 11.39 -8.91 -14.65
C GLY A 4 10.52 -9.85 -13.83
N THR A 5 10.97 -10.33 -12.68
CA THR A 5 10.17 -11.25 -11.85
C THR A 5 9.17 -10.50 -10.96
N PRO A 6 7.97 -11.05 -10.73
CA PRO A 6 7.01 -10.46 -9.80
C PRO A 6 7.51 -10.57 -8.34
N ARG A 7 7.11 -9.62 -7.51
CA ARG A 7 7.36 -9.64 -6.06
C ARG A 7 6.06 -9.42 -5.32
N VAL A 8 5.82 -10.24 -4.31
CA VAL A 8 4.65 -10.14 -3.42
C VAL A 8 5.11 -9.71 -2.03
N ARG A 9 4.36 -8.78 -1.42
CA ARG A 9 4.61 -8.28 -0.06
C ARG A 9 3.30 -7.95 0.62
N THR A 10 3.23 -8.18 1.92
CA THR A 10 2.12 -7.72 2.74
C THR A 10 2.36 -6.26 3.13
N LEU A 11 1.36 -5.42 2.90
CA LEU A 11 1.30 -4.04 3.35
C LEU A 11 -0.02 -3.78 4.08
N VAL A 12 -0.03 -2.80 4.97
CA VAL A 12 -1.23 -2.43 5.73
C VAL A 12 -1.88 -1.23 5.06
N PHE A 13 -3.17 -1.36 4.74
CA PHE A 13 -4.00 -0.24 4.28
C PHE A 13 -4.08 0.84 5.35
N ARG A 14 -3.87 2.10 4.95
CA ARG A 14 -3.83 3.25 5.86
C ARG A 14 -4.89 4.31 5.59
N GLY A 15 -5.59 4.20 4.50
CA GLY A 15 -6.68 5.09 4.17
C GLY A 15 -6.84 5.30 2.68
N TRP A 16 -7.90 6.02 2.34
CA TRP A 16 -8.13 6.52 1.00
C TRP A 16 -7.59 7.94 0.91
N GLY A 17 -6.80 8.21 -0.12
CA GLY A 17 -6.44 9.56 -0.52
C GLY A 17 -7.55 10.24 -1.33
N ALA A 18 -7.24 11.37 -1.96
CA ALA A 18 -8.16 12.02 -2.87
C ALA A 18 -8.46 11.13 -4.08
N ALA A 19 -9.65 11.25 -4.65
CA ALA A 19 -10.11 10.45 -5.79
C ALA A 19 -9.96 8.94 -5.54
N SER A 20 -9.41 8.20 -6.49
CA SER A 20 -9.24 6.73 -6.42
C SER A 20 -7.84 6.34 -5.91
N HIS A 21 -7.27 7.07 -4.95
CA HIS A 21 -5.97 6.78 -4.37
C HIS A 21 -6.09 5.95 -3.10
N LEU A 22 -5.20 4.99 -2.95
CA LEU A 22 -5.06 4.14 -1.78
C LEU A 22 -3.68 4.37 -1.15
N ASP A 23 -3.66 4.67 0.16
CA ASP A 23 -2.45 5.00 0.89
C ASP A 23 -1.94 3.81 1.72
N LEU A 24 -0.65 3.55 1.58
CA LEU A 24 0.12 2.54 2.29
C LEU A 24 1.39 3.19 2.87
N LEU A 25 1.92 2.61 3.93
CA LEU A 25 3.18 3.09 4.51
C LEU A 25 4.28 2.05 4.33
N THR A 26 5.49 2.50 4.09
CA THR A 26 6.64 1.62 3.94
C THR A 26 7.94 2.26 4.40
N ASP A 27 8.92 1.41 4.72
CA ASP A 27 10.28 1.85 5.00
C ASP A 27 11.00 2.19 3.70
N GLY A 28 11.54 3.40 3.62
CA GLY A 28 12.28 3.93 2.48
C GLY A 28 13.57 3.18 2.15
N ARG A 29 14.10 2.40 3.08
CA ARG A 29 15.31 1.59 2.91
C ARG A 29 15.02 0.23 2.27
N SER A 30 13.74 -0.15 2.12
CA SER A 30 13.40 -1.46 1.59
C SER A 30 13.59 -1.55 0.07
N ALA A 31 14.03 -2.70 -0.41
CA ALA A 31 14.26 -2.97 -1.83
C ALA A 31 13.05 -2.68 -2.74
N LYS A 32 11.83 -2.71 -2.19
CA LYS A 32 10.61 -2.44 -2.97
C LYS A 32 10.59 -1.02 -3.56
N LEU A 33 11.25 -0.03 -2.93
CA LEU A 33 11.24 1.33 -3.47
C LEU A 33 12.02 1.43 -4.78
N ALA A 34 13.20 0.82 -4.85
CA ALA A 34 13.96 0.75 -6.10
C ALA A 34 13.19 -0.03 -7.18
N GLU A 35 12.50 -1.10 -6.79
CA GLU A 35 11.65 -1.88 -7.69
C GLU A 35 10.48 -1.04 -8.24
N LEU A 36 9.81 -0.26 -7.40
CA LEU A 36 8.69 0.61 -7.79
C LEU A 36 9.13 1.86 -8.55
N GLN A 37 10.33 2.36 -8.30
CA GLN A 37 10.94 3.43 -9.11
C GLN A 37 11.20 2.95 -10.55
N ALA A 38 11.68 1.71 -10.70
CA ALA A 38 11.93 1.12 -12.01
C ALA A 38 10.64 0.75 -12.75
N ASN A 39 9.63 0.25 -12.02
CA ASN A 39 8.31 -0.09 -12.57
C ASN A 39 7.23 0.17 -11.51
N PRO A 40 6.45 1.26 -11.65
CA PRO A 40 5.42 1.63 -10.68
C PRO A 40 4.14 0.81 -10.80
N ALA A 41 3.98 -0.04 -11.80
CA ALA A 41 2.77 -0.85 -11.98
C ALA A 41 2.63 -1.87 -10.84
N VAL A 42 1.45 -1.89 -10.22
CA VAL A 42 1.15 -2.79 -9.09
C VAL A 42 -0.23 -3.43 -9.25
N GLU A 43 -0.35 -4.62 -8.71
CA GLU A 43 -1.64 -5.27 -8.46
C GLU A 43 -1.70 -5.72 -7.00
N LEU A 44 -2.77 -5.35 -6.30
CA LEU A 44 -3.02 -5.72 -4.91
C LEU A 44 -4.13 -6.76 -4.86
N ALA A 45 -3.91 -7.81 -4.08
CA ALA A 45 -4.96 -8.77 -3.71
C ALA A 45 -5.42 -8.46 -2.29
N TRP A 46 -6.71 -8.14 -2.14
CA TRP A 46 -7.30 -7.83 -0.83
C TRP A 46 -8.43 -8.83 -0.55
N LEU A 47 -8.15 -9.74 0.36
CA LEU A 47 -9.10 -10.78 0.74
C LEU A 47 -9.90 -10.33 1.96
N LEU A 48 -11.23 -10.44 1.88
CA LEU A 48 -12.18 -10.24 2.97
C LEU A 48 -12.87 -11.56 3.32
N PRO A 49 -12.26 -12.41 4.16
CA PRO A 49 -12.73 -13.78 4.37
C PRO A 49 -14.16 -13.86 4.92
N LYS A 50 -14.52 -12.97 5.86
CA LYS A 50 -15.87 -12.92 6.46
C LYS A 50 -16.94 -12.53 5.45
N ALA A 51 -16.62 -11.67 4.51
CA ALA A 51 -17.50 -11.25 3.42
C ALA A 51 -17.47 -12.23 2.24
N ARG A 52 -16.58 -13.24 2.26
CA ARG A 52 -16.34 -14.16 1.15
C ARG A 52 -16.09 -13.41 -0.17
N ALA A 53 -15.29 -12.33 -0.08
CA ALA A 53 -15.03 -11.43 -1.20
C ALA A 53 -13.52 -11.25 -1.38
N GLN A 54 -13.09 -11.17 -2.63
CA GLN A 54 -11.72 -10.88 -3.01
C GLN A 54 -11.70 -9.68 -3.96
N PHE A 55 -10.96 -8.65 -3.58
CA PHE A 55 -10.67 -7.54 -4.48
C PHE A 55 -9.29 -7.71 -5.13
N ARG A 56 -9.21 -7.34 -6.41
CA ARG A 56 -7.96 -7.14 -7.16
C ARG A 56 -7.94 -5.69 -7.60
N LEU A 57 -6.90 -4.96 -7.18
CA LEU A 57 -6.78 -3.51 -7.38
C LEU A 57 -5.53 -3.27 -8.23
N ARG A 58 -5.69 -2.74 -9.44
CA ARG A 58 -4.56 -2.37 -10.30
C ARG A 58 -4.36 -0.87 -10.30
N GLY A 59 -3.10 -0.47 -10.25
CA GLY A 59 -2.77 0.95 -10.19
C GLY A 59 -1.31 1.23 -10.46
N GLN A 60 -0.98 2.51 -10.30
CA GLN A 60 0.37 3.03 -10.40
C GLN A 60 0.82 3.52 -9.02
N ALA A 61 1.97 3.06 -8.57
CA ALA A 61 2.56 3.45 -7.30
C ALA A 61 3.28 4.80 -7.43
N GLN A 62 2.94 5.73 -6.54
CA GLN A 62 3.65 7.00 -6.34
C GLN A 62 4.39 6.91 -5.01
N ILE A 63 5.70 7.16 -5.05
CA ILE A 63 6.55 7.18 -3.86
C ILE A 63 6.62 8.62 -3.36
N LEU A 64 6.11 8.87 -2.17
CA LEU A 64 6.13 10.17 -1.50
C LEU A 64 7.08 10.09 -0.31
N PRO A 65 8.36 10.52 -0.48
CA PRO A 65 9.35 10.52 0.59
C PRO A 65 8.95 11.45 1.72
N ALA A 66 9.38 11.14 2.95
CA ALA A 66 9.12 12.00 4.09
C ALA A 66 9.66 13.43 3.83
N ALA A 67 8.79 14.41 4.00
CA ALA A 67 9.15 15.81 3.96
C ALA A 67 8.84 16.43 5.35
N PRO A 68 9.79 17.11 5.99
CA PRO A 68 9.63 17.64 7.36
C PRO A 68 8.41 18.54 7.56
N ALA A 69 7.97 19.24 6.51
CA ALA A 69 6.82 20.14 6.54
C ALA A 69 5.52 19.52 6.02
N SER A 70 5.51 18.24 5.67
CA SER A 70 4.32 17.58 5.11
C SER A 70 3.30 17.26 6.19
N ALA A 71 2.18 17.98 6.20
CA ALA A 71 1.05 17.71 7.08
C ALA A 71 0.49 16.28 6.87
N GLU A 72 0.54 15.78 5.65
CA GLU A 72 0.07 14.44 5.30
C GLU A 72 0.94 13.34 5.94
N HIS A 73 2.28 13.45 5.88
CA HIS A 73 3.18 12.52 6.56
C HIS A 73 3.00 12.58 8.09
N HIS A 74 2.85 13.76 8.65
CA HIS A 74 2.55 13.94 10.09
C HIS A 74 1.22 13.28 10.46
N HIS A 75 0.17 13.47 9.68
CA HIS A 75 -1.12 12.83 9.91
C HIS A 75 -1.00 11.30 9.97
N HIS A 76 -0.38 10.69 8.97
CA HIS A 76 -0.18 9.24 8.95
C HIS A 76 0.74 8.76 10.08
N TRP A 77 1.78 9.52 10.44
CA TRP A 77 2.68 9.17 11.53
C TRP A 77 1.98 9.18 12.88
N GLN A 78 1.17 10.19 13.14
CA GLN A 78 0.41 10.32 14.39
C GLN A 78 -0.70 9.27 14.53
N ALA A 79 -1.26 8.82 13.42
CA ALA A 79 -2.27 7.77 13.40
C ALA A 79 -1.70 6.37 13.76
N LEU A 80 -0.37 6.21 13.76
CA LEU A 80 0.27 4.96 14.18
C LEU A 80 0.28 4.81 15.69
N THR A 81 0.12 3.56 16.17
CA THR A 81 0.41 3.21 17.56
C THR A 81 1.92 3.31 17.84
N PRO A 82 2.36 3.42 19.11
CA PRO A 82 3.78 3.40 19.47
C PRO A 82 4.54 2.19 18.88
N GLY A 83 3.97 0.98 18.97
CA GLY A 83 4.53 -0.23 18.37
C GLY A 83 4.50 -0.19 16.83
N GLY A 84 3.48 0.45 16.23
CA GLY A 84 3.43 0.66 14.78
C GLY A 84 4.54 1.59 14.29
N ARG A 85 4.86 2.64 15.04
CA ARG A 85 5.99 3.56 14.73
C ARG A 85 7.34 2.89 14.88
N ALA A 86 7.48 1.93 15.81
CA ALA A 86 8.73 1.22 16.09
C ALA A 86 9.37 0.61 14.83
N LEU A 87 8.56 0.18 13.86
CA LEU A 87 9.04 -0.42 12.61
C LEU A 87 10.05 0.47 11.86
N TRP A 88 9.91 1.79 11.94
CA TRP A 88 10.84 2.73 11.30
C TRP A 88 12.12 3.02 12.09
N GLY A 89 12.16 2.58 13.37
CA GLY A 89 13.36 2.57 14.20
C GLY A 89 14.16 1.25 14.11
N TRP A 90 13.63 0.25 13.43
CA TRP A 90 14.30 -1.05 13.27
C TRP A 90 15.52 -0.96 12.35
N PRO A 91 16.47 -1.91 12.43
CA PRO A 91 17.56 -2.06 11.49
C PRO A 91 17.07 -2.12 10.04
N GLU A 92 17.98 -1.91 9.10
CA GLU A 92 17.69 -1.92 7.67
C GLU A 92 17.02 -3.23 7.22
N PRO A 93 15.86 -3.15 6.52
CA PRO A 93 15.16 -4.32 6.04
C PRO A 93 16.03 -5.17 5.08
N GLY A 94 16.10 -6.47 5.35
CA GLY A 94 16.90 -7.40 4.56
C GLY A 94 18.37 -7.51 4.95
N ALA A 95 18.87 -6.69 5.89
CA ALA A 95 20.19 -6.83 6.47
C ALA A 95 20.27 -8.08 7.37
N PRO A 96 21.47 -8.61 7.65
CA PRO A 96 21.66 -9.69 8.62
C PRO A 96 21.07 -9.35 9.98
N PHE A 97 20.43 -10.32 10.63
CA PHE A 97 19.83 -10.15 11.95
C PHE A 97 20.89 -9.77 13.00
N ARG A 98 20.59 -8.75 13.81
CA ARG A 98 21.54 -8.16 14.77
C ARG A 98 21.22 -8.45 16.25
N GLY A 99 20.30 -9.38 16.52
CA GLY A 99 19.78 -9.62 17.86
C GLY A 99 18.51 -8.83 18.14
N GLU A 100 17.72 -9.31 19.11
CA GLU A 100 16.39 -8.73 19.41
C GLU A 100 16.50 -7.31 20.00
N GLU A 101 17.57 -7.02 20.71
CA GLU A 101 17.86 -5.72 21.33
C GLU A 101 18.01 -4.57 20.33
N ALA A 102 18.30 -4.89 19.06
CA ALA A 102 18.36 -3.88 17.99
C ALA A 102 16.99 -3.40 17.49
N PHE A 103 15.89 -4.02 17.98
CA PHE A 103 14.53 -3.76 17.51
C PHE A 103 13.71 -3.08 18.62
N PRO A 104 13.59 -1.75 18.66
CA PRO A 104 12.75 -1.08 19.63
C PRO A 104 11.31 -1.60 19.53
N ALA A 105 10.69 -1.87 20.69
CA ALA A 105 9.29 -2.31 20.75
C ALA A 105 8.32 -1.17 20.47
N GLU A 106 8.68 0.06 20.82
CA GLU A 106 7.85 1.24 20.71
C GLU A 106 8.67 2.49 20.34
N LEU A 107 8.05 3.43 19.63
CA LEU A 107 8.52 4.81 19.51
C LEU A 107 7.43 5.76 20.00
N PRO A 108 7.79 6.75 20.89
CA PRO A 108 6.82 7.68 21.46
C PRO A 108 6.16 8.57 20.37
N PRO A 109 4.98 9.15 20.66
CA PRO A 109 4.27 9.99 19.69
C PRO A 109 5.01 11.27 19.31
N GLU A 110 5.85 11.80 20.19
CA GLU A 110 6.69 12.98 19.96
C GLU A 110 7.91 12.70 19.07
N THR A 111 8.18 11.44 18.75
CA THR A 111 9.24 11.08 17.81
C THR A 111 9.00 11.74 16.45
N GLN A 112 9.99 12.50 15.98
CA GLN A 112 9.89 13.12 14.65
C GLN A 112 9.72 12.09 13.55
N VAL A 113 8.98 12.47 12.50
CA VAL A 113 8.84 11.64 11.30
C VAL A 113 10.22 11.32 10.73
N PRO A 114 10.65 10.06 10.74
CA PRO A 114 11.99 9.71 10.30
C PRO A 114 12.12 9.77 8.77
N PRO A 115 13.32 9.98 8.21
CA PRO A 115 13.53 10.15 6.77
C PRO A 115 13.18 8.90 5.95
N ASN A 116 13.18 7.73 6.58
CA ASN A 116 12.77 6.47 5.95
C ASN A 116 11.26 6.19 6.04
N PHE A 117 10.45 7.13 6.57
CA PHE A 117 9.00 7.03 6.57
C PHE A 117 8.46 7.45 5.21
N VAL A 118 8.02 6.52 4.41
CA VAL A 118 7.55 6.76 3.06
C VAL A 118 6.08 6.45 2.94
N LEU A 119 5.31 7.41 2.42
CA LEU A 119 3.94 7.21 1.97
C LEU A 119 3.97 6.66 0.54
N LEU A 120 3.37 5.50 0.36
CA LEU A 120 3.21 4.86 -0.94
C LEU A 120 1.75 5.00 -1.34
N ARG A 121 1.49 5.86 -2.31
CA ARG A 121 0.15 6.12 -2.85
C ARG A 121 -0.06 5.33 -4.12
N ILE A 122 -1.17 4.60 -4.20
CA ILE A 122 -1.53 3.85 -5.40
C ILE A 122 -2.70 4.55 -6.09
N ALA A 123 -2.45 5.10 -7.27
CA ALA A 123 -3.48 5.63 -8.15
C ALA A 123 -4.14 4.45 -8.87
N LEU A 124 -5.37 4.13 -8.49
CA LEU A 124 -6.10 3.00 -9.04
C LEU A 124 -6.72 3.34 -10.39
N HIS A 125 -6.61 2.43 -11.35
CA HIS A 125 -7.28 2.51 -12.65
C HIS A 125 -8.16 1.30 -12.96
N GLN A 126 -8.05 0.22 -12.18
CA GLN A 126 -8.94 -0.94 -12.30
C GLN A 126 -9.18 -1.58 -10.93
N VAL A 127 -10.42 -1.94 -10.68
CA VAL A 127 -10.85 -2.69 -9.50
C VAL A 127 -11.66 -3.89 -9.97
N GLU A 128 -11.37 -5.08 -9.44
CA GLU A 128 -12.22 -6.26 -9.63
C GLU A 128 -12.68 -6.78 -8.28
N LEU A 129 -13.93 -7.20 -8.22
CA LEU A 129 -14.52 -7.94 -7.11
C LEU A 129 -14.89 -9.33 -7.58
N LEU A 130 -14.38 -10.35 -6.91
CA LEU A 130 -14.88 -11.72 -6.98
C LEU A 130 -15.67 -12.00 -5.70
N ASP A 131 -16.98 -12.15 -5.85
CA ASP A 131 -17.92 -12.48 -4.78
C ASP A 131 -18.15 -13.98 -4.75
N LEU A 132 -17.74 -14.62 -3.67
CA LEU A 132 -17.85 -16.06 -3.44
C LEU A 132 -19.07 -16.44 -2.57
N SER A 133 -19.93 -15.47 -2.23
CA SER A 133 -21.08 -15.70 -1.35
C SER A 133 -22.25 -16.41 -2.03
N ALA A 134 -22.35 -16.29 -3.36
CA ALA A 134 -23.42 -16.86 -4.17
C ALA A 134 -22.93 -17.99 -5.10
N HIS A 135 -23.85 -18.72 -5.69
CA HIS A 135 -23.59 -19.69 -6.77
C HIS A 135 -24.48 -19.37 -7.98
N PRO A 136 -23.90 -19.21 -9.20
CA PRO A 136 -22.47 -19.10 -9.46
C PRO A 136 -21.84 -17.90 -8.76
N HIS A 137 -20.53 -17.92 -8.56
CA HIS A 137 -19.81 -16.76 -8.07
C HIS A 137 -19.99 -15.59 -9.02
N ARG A 138 -19.91 -14.36 -8.50
CA ARG A 138 -20.07 -13.16 -9.32
C ARG A 138 -18.75 -12.42 -9.42
N ARG A 139 -18.38 -11.97 -10.61
CA ARG A 139 -17.19 -11.16 -10.84
C ARG A 139 -17.56 -9.85 -11.53
N ARG A 140 -17.19 -8.74 -10.92
CA ARG A 140 -17.39 -7.40 -11.46
C ARG A 140 -16.07 -6.68 -11.60
N ARG A 141 -15.94 -5.91 -12.65
CA ARG A 141 -14.78 -5.08 -12.93
C ARG A 141 -15.22 -3.65 -13.12
N TRP A 142 -14.49 -2.74 -12.51
CA TRP A 142 -14.59 -1.30 -12.74
C TRP A 142 -13.28 -0.82 -13.32
N CYS A 143 -13.33 0.00 -14.38
CA CYS A 143 -12.18 0.64 -14.99
C CYS A 143 -12.39 2.14 -14.97
N ALA A 144 -11.35 2.90 -14.60
CA ALA A 144 -11.34 4.35 -14.74
C ALA A 144 -11.41 4.73 -16.23
N GLY A 145 -12.20 5.74 -16.57
CA GLY A 145 -12.29 6.25 -17.93
C GLY A 145 -11.00 6.96 -18.38
N ASP A 146 -10.75 6.98 -19.68
CA ASP A 146 -9.55 7.58 -20.29
C ASP A 146 -9.59 9.13 -20.37
N GLY A 147 -10.46 9.82 -19.62
CA GLY A 147 -10.63 11.28 -19.68
C GLY A 147 -10.63 11.94 -18.29
N ASP A 148 -10.64 13.28 -18.28
CA ASP A 148 -10.68 14.13 -17.07
C ASP A 148 -11.96 13.98 -16.22
N GLY A 149 -12.81 13.00 -16.52
CA GLY A 149 -14.04 12.71 -15.79
C GLY A 149 -13.83 11.61 -14.76
N ASP A 150 -14.41 11.78 -13.56
CA ASP A 150 -14.47 10.77 -12.47
C ASP A 150 -15.29 9.51 -12.84
N GLY A 151 -15.51 9.26 -14.13
CA GLY A 151 -16.33 8.15 -14.61
C GLY A 151 -15.63 6.80 -14.52
N TRP A 152 -16.15 5.89 -13.69
CA TRP A 152 -15.79 4.49 -13.71
C TRP A 152 -16.84 3.70 -14.50
N SER A 153 -16.39 2.87 -15.44
CA SER A 153 -17.26 1.91 -16.14
C SER A 153 -17.32 0.58 -15.42
N GLU A 154 -18.51 0.00 -15.27
CA GLU A 154 -18.70 -1.32 -14.68
C GLU A 154 -18.96 -2.37 -15.75
N THR A 155 -18.38 -3.56 -15.59
CA THR A 155 -18.63 -4.73 -16.44
C THR A 155 -18.77 -5.97 -15.56
N GLU A 156 -19.81 -6.77 -15.77
CA GLU A 156 -19.93 -8.08 -15.15
C GLU A 156 -19.22 -9.13 -16.02
N LEU A 157 -18.45 -10.01 -15.38
CA LEU A 157 -17.60 -11.01 -16.02
C LEU A 157 -17.95 -12.40 -15.51
N ASN A 158 -17.63 -13.42 -16.29
CA ASN A 158 -17.61 -14.78 -15.76
C ASN A 158 -16.57 -14.89 -14.64
N PRO A 159 -16.87 -15.60 -13.56
CA PRO A 159 -15.98 -15.78 -12.41
C PRO A 159 -14.71 -16.56 -12.75
#